data_11710c2027f6840c551d529d39bb5803
#
_entry.id   11710c2027f6840c551d529d39bb5803
#
_cell.length_a   1.000
_cell.length_b   1.000
_cell.length_c   1.000
_cell.angle_alpha   90.00
_cell.angle_beta   90.00
_cell.angle_gamma   90.00
#
_symmetry.space_group_name_H-M   'P 1'
#
loop_
_entity.id
_entity.type
_entity.pdbx_description
1 polymer ?
#
loop_
_entity_poly.entity_id
_entity_poly.type
_entity_poly.pdbx_seq_one_letter_code
_entity_poly.pdbx_strand_id
1 'polypeptide(L)'
;MKITVVGTGNMGSAFAKQLSSAGHIVRITGREIEKAKVLAAQFENASAFPAAEALGDSDVVVLATAYADAATALQSLGDLTGKVVIDITNPLSADYMSLTIGHVTSASEEIAKAVPQAHVVKAFNTLFAQVLADGPTFSDNQRGSVFVASDSDRAKQTATALAQSLGWKTVNAGGLVNARYLEPLAGLNIYLGYGAGLGTSIAPTWLNK
;
A
#
# COMPACT_ATOMS: atom_id res chain seq x y z
N MET A 1 -9.24 -11.33 6.76
CA MET A 1 -8.28 -11.81 5.74
C MET A 1 -6.96 -12.14 6.43
N LYS A 2 -6.11 -12.97 5.81
CA LYS A 2 -4.72 -13.19 6.22
C LYS A 2 -3.82 -12.38 5.29
N ILE A 3 -3.02 -11.48 5.84
CA ILE A 3 -2.33 -10.45 5.07
C ILE A 3 -0.86 -10.40 5.50
N THR A 4 0.03 -10.42 4.52
CA THR A 4 1.46 -10.15 4.75
C THR A 4 1.75 -8.68 4.46
N VAL A 5 2.27 -7.97 5.46
CA VAL A 5 2.79 -6.59 5.30
C VAL A 5 4.31 -6.66 5.14
N VAL A 6 4.79 -6.18 4.02
CA VAL A 6 6.21 -6.14 3.66
C VAL A 6 6.74 -4.73 3.86
N GLY A 7 7.44 -4.52 4.95
CA GLY A 7 7.99 -3.23 5.35
C GLY A 7 7.56 -2.83 6.77
N THR A 8 8.50 -2.30 7.53
CA THR A 8 8.34 -1.89 8.95
C THR A 8 8.51 -0.39 9.15
N GLY A 9 8.47 0.38 8.07
CA GLY A 9 8.48 1.84 8.10
C GLY A 9 7.11 2.42 8.46
N ASN A 10 6.95 3.74 8.33
CA ASN A 10 5.73 4.45 8.72
C ASN A 10 4.46 3.88 8.07
N MET A 11 4.49 3.59 6.76
CA MET A 11 3.34 3.00 6.06
C MET A 11 3.06 1.56 6.53
N GLY A 12 4.10 0.72 6.68
CA GLY A 12 3.94 -0.66 7.18
C GLY A 12 3.37 -0.68 8.59
N SER A 13 3.82 0.22 9.47
CA SER A 13 3.30 0.37 10.84
C SER A 13 1.84 0.82 10.85
N ALA A 14 1.48 1.79 9.98
CA ALA A 14 0.11 2.24 9.85
C ALA A 14 -0.82 1.12 9.36
N PHE A 15 -0.38 0.33 8.37
CA PHE A 15 -1.12 -0.86 7.93
C PHE A 15 -1.25 -1.90 9.03
N ALA A 16 -0.17 -2.24 9.74
CA ALA A 16 -0.22 -3.21 10.84
C ALA A 16 -1.27 -2.80 11.88
N LYS A 17 -1.29 -1.52 12.27
CA LYS A 17 -2.27 -0.95 13.19
C LYS A 17 -3.70 -1.10 12.68
N GLN A 18 -3.98 -0.62 11.48
CA GLN A 18 -5.34 -0.58 10.92
C GLN A 18 -5.87 -1.98 10.61
N LEU A 19 -5.06 -2.85 10.03
CA LEU A 19 -5.42 -4.23 9.74
C LEU A 19 -5.73 -5.01 11.02
N SER A 20 -4.88 -4.86 12.05
CA SER A 20 -5.10 -5.50 13.34
C SER A 20 -6.37 -5.00 14.02
N SER A 21 -6.60 -3.69 14.02
CA SER A 21 -7.83 -3.09 14.57
C SER A 21 -9.11 -3.54 13.85
N ALA A 22 -9.02 -3.85 12.55
CA ALA A 22 -10.12 -4.40 11.75
C ALA A 22 -10.28 -5.93 11.88
N GLY A 23 -9.50 -6.59 12.74
CA GLY A 23 -9.60 -8.03 13.01
C GLY A 23 -8.96 -8.92 11.95
N HIS A 24 -8.08 -8.40 11.09
CA HIS A 24 -7.32 -9.21 10.15
C HIS A 24 -6.13 -9.89 10.85
N ILE A 25 -5.73 -11.06 10.34
CA ILE A 25 -4.50 -11.74 10.77
C ILE A 25 -3.34 -11.14 9.97
N VAL A 26 -2.35 -10.59 10.66
CA VAL A 26 -1.26 -9.84 10.05
C VAL A 26 0.07 -10.55 10.21
N ARG A 27 0.73 -10.83 9.11
CA ARG A 27 2.11 -11.33 9.07
C ARG A 27 3.01 -10.17 8.66
N ILE A 28 4.03 -9.87 9.43
CA ILE A 28 4.91 -8.71 9.21
C ILE A 28 6.32 -9.19 8.88
N THR A 29 6.88 -8.62 7.83
CA THR A 29 8.27 -8.86 7.46
C THR A 29 8.95 -7.58 6.99
N GLY A 30 10.27 -7.60 6.96
CA GLY A 30 11.11 -6.51 6.49
C GLY A 30 12.58 -6.92 6.46
N ARG A 31 13.46 -6.03 6.03
CA ARG A 31 14.92 -6.28 5.97
C ARG A 31 15.52 -6.66 7.33
N GLU A 32 15.00 -6.09 8.39
CA GLU A 32 15.43 -6.33 9.76
C GLU A 32 14.29 -7.02 10.53
N ILE A 33 14.44 -8.33 10.78
CA ILE A 33 13.41 -9.12 11.47
C ILE A 33 13.10 -8.58 12.87
N GLU A 34 14.07 -8.03 13.55
CA GLU A 34 13.86 -7.48 14.90
C GLU A 34 12.90 -6.28 14.89
N LYS A 35 12.96 -5.42 13.87
CA LYS A 35 11.97 -4.34 13.69
C LYS A 35 10.56 -4.90 13.44
N ALA A 36 10.46 -5.98 12.68
CA ALA A 36 9.17 -6.63 12.44
C ALA A 36 8.61 -7.25 13.73
N LYS A 37 9.46 -7.86 14.58
CA LYS A 37 9.06 -8.40 15.89
C LYS A 37 8.56 -7.29 16.82
N VAL A 38 9.29 -6.18 16.92
CA VAL A 38 8.90 -5.02 17.75
C VAL A 38 7.56 -4.45 17.27
N LEU A 39 7.34 -4.38 15.98
CA LEU A 39 6.06 -3.89 15.43
C LEU A 39 4.93 -4.89 15.69
N ALA A 40 5.14 -6.16 15.43
CA ALA A 40 4.13 -7.21 15.62
C ALA A 40 3.70 -7.33 17.10
N ALA A 41 4.63 -7.18 18.04
CA ALA A 41 4.35 -7.26 19.47
C ALA A 41 3.35 -6.19 19.99
N GLN A 42 3.03 -5.18 19.18
CA GLN A 42 2.05 -4.15 19.54
C GLN A 42 0.60 -4.59 19.30
N PHE A 43 0.36 -5.75 18.64
CA PHE A 43 -0.96 -6.20 18.22
C PHE A 43 -1.13 -7.69 18.44
N GLU A 44 -2.26 -8.10 19.03
CA GLU A 44 -2.55 -9.51 19.40
C GLU A 44 -2.65 -10.45 18.19
N ASN A 45 -3.10 -9.94 17.06
CA ASN A 45 -3.32 -10.70 15.81
C ASN A 45 -2.23 -10.47 14.75
N ALA A 46 -1.07 -9.95 15.17
CA ALA A 46 0.10 -9.76 14.31
C ALA A 46 1.27 -10.65 14.76
N SER A 47 2.02 -11.16 13.79
CA SER A 47 3.23 -11.95 14.04
C SER A 47 4.31 -11.61 13.01
N ALA A 48 5.57 -11.63 13.43
CA ALA A 48 6.72 -11.35 12.59
C ALA A 48 7.33 -12.63 12.04
N PHE A 49 7.76 -12.60 10.77
CA PHE A 49 8.39 -13.73 10.09
C PHE A 49 9.59 -13.29 9.26
N PRO A 50 10.63 -14.11 9.12
CA PRO A 50 11.61 -13.93 8.06
C PRO A 50 10.93 -13.89 6.69
N ALA A 51 11.50 -13.20 5.71
CA ALA A 51 10.86 -12.98 4.41
C ALA A 51 10.41 -14.30 3.73
N ALA A 52 11.26 -15.31 3.71
CA ALA A 52 10.96 -16.61 3.09
C ALA A 52 9.78 -17.37 3.76
N GLU A 53 9.41 -17.01 4.99
CA GLU A 53 8.32 -17.63 5.75
C GLU A 53 7.09 -16.70 5.85
N ALA A 54 7.26 -15.42 5.48
CA ALA A 54 6.26 -14.39 5.73
C ALA A 54 4.97 -14.58 4.94
N LEU A 55 5.05 -15.17 3.76
CA LEU A 55 3.88 -15.40 2.92
C LEU A 55 2.90 -16.39 3.58
N GLY A 56 3.39 -17.54 4.05
CA GLY A 56 2.57 -18.56 4.71
C GLY A 56 1.28 -18.85 3.94
N ASP A 57 0.16 -18.76 4.65
CA ASP A 57 -1.19 -18.92 4.09
C ASP A 57 -1.89 -17.59 3.75
N SER A 58 -1.14 -16.49 3.66
CA SER A 58 -1.69 -15.20 3.25
C SER A 58 -2.09 -15.21 1.77
N ASP A 59 -3.26 -14.65 1.47
CA ASP A 59 -3.73 -14.44 0.11
C ASP A 59 -3.34 -13.06 -0.43
N VAL A 60 -3.06 -12.12 0.47
CA VAL A 60 -2.81 -10.71 0.18
C VAL A 60 -1.45 -10.31 0.74
N VAL A 61 -0.67 -9.61 -0.06
CA VAL A 61 0.59 -8.97 0.30
C VAL A 61 0.42 -7.46 0.17
N VAL A 62 0.65 -6.70 1.23
CA VAL A 62 0.78 -5.23 1.19
C VAL A 62 2.26 -4.89 1.08
N LEU A 63 2.65 -4.32 -0.06
CA LEU A 63 4.02 -3.93 -0.35
C LEU A 63 4.27 -2.49 0.14
N ALA A 64 4.78 -2.36 1.35
CA ALA A 64 5.02 -1.09 2.05
C ALA A 64 6.52 -0.74 2.16
N THR A 65 7.26 -0.95 1.07
CA THR A 65 8.69 -0.61 0.93
C THR A 65 8.87 0.68 0.11
N ALA A 66 10.10 1.18 0.02
CA ALA A 66 10.45 2.10 -1.04
C ALA A 66 10.37 1.39 -2.40
N TYR A 67 10.06 2.13 -3.48
CA TYR A 67 9.97 1.57 -4.84
C TYR A 67 11.27 0.87 -5.25
N ALA A 68 12.42 1.45 -4.94
CA ALA A 68 13.73 0.87 -5.29
C ALA A 68 13.95 -0.53 -4.71
N ASP A 69 13.33 -0.85 -3.59
CA ASP A 69 13.45 -2.14 -2.91
C ASP A 69 12.32 -3.12 -3.28
N ALA A 70 11.30 -2.67 -4.00
CA ALA A 70 10.02 -3.36 -4.19
C ALA A 70 10.16 -4.76 -4.80
N ALA A 71 10.84 -4.86 -5.95
CA ALA A 71 11.01 -6.13 -6.65
C ALA A 71 11.79 -7.14 -5.80
N THR A 72 12.92 -6.73 -5.21
CA THR A 72 13.74 -7.58 -4.35
C THR A 72 12.96 -8.05 -3.12
N ALA A 73 12.20 -7.17 -2.51
CA ALA A 73 11.38 -7.50 -1.35
C ALA A 73 10.29 -8.53 -1.69
N LEU A 74 9.61 -8.41 -2.83
CA LEU A 74 8.63 -9.40 -3.28
C LEU A 74 9.28 -10.75 -3.63
N GLN A 75 10.39 -10.75 -4.33
CA GLN A 75 11.12 -11.97 -4.69
C GLN A 75 11.62 -12.74 -3.46
N SER A 76 11.96 -12.04 -2.38
CA SER A 76 12.39 -12.68 -1.11
C SER A 76 11.28 -13.43 -0.39
N LEU A 77 10.02 -13.22 -0.75
CA LEU A 77 8.86 -13.94 -0.17
C LEU A 77 8.69 -15.36 -0.76
N GLY A 78 9.33 -15.67 -1.87
CA GLY A 78 9.17 -16.94 -2.58
C GLY A 78 8.06 -16.90 -3.63
N ASP A 79 7.24 -17.96 -3.71
CA ASP A 79 6.23 -18.12 -4.76
C ASP A 79 5.00 -17.24 -4.52
N LEU A 80 4.79 -16.27 -5.40
CA LEU A 80 3.66 -15.35 -5.39
C LEU A 80 2.54 -15.77 -6.37
N THR A 81 2.58 -16.99 -6.90
CA THR A 81 1.58 -17.45 -7.88
C THR A 81 0.15 -17.30 -7.34
N GLY A 82 -0.65 -16.51 -8.06
CA GLY A 82 -2.05 -16.23 -7.73
C GLY A 82 -2.27 -15.35 -6.48
N LYS A 83 -1.22 -14.85 -5.85
CA LYS A 83 -1.35 -13.91 -4.73
C LYS A 83 -1.72 -12.51 -5.23
N VAL A 84 -2.46 -11.77 -4.41
CA VAL A 84 -2.77 -10.36 -4.67
C VAL A 84 -1.70 -9.51 -4.00
N VAL A 85 -0.99 -8.69 -4.78
CA VAL A 85 0.01 -7.74 -4.28
C VAL A 85 -0.56 -6.34 -4.36
N ILE A 86 -0.86 -5.74 -3.22
CA ILE A 86 -1.26 -4.35 -3.09
C ILE A 86 0.00 -3.50 -3.06
N ASP A 87 0.29 -2.86 -4.16
CA ASP A 87 1.41 -1.93 -4.30
C ASP A 87 0.99 -0.53 -3.86
N ILE A 88 1.62 -0.05 -2.77
CA ILE A 88 1.43 1.30 -2.25
C ILE A 88 2.60 2.23 -2.57
N THR A 89 3.58 1.76 -3.33
CA THR A 89 4.82 2.53 -3.58
C THR A 89 4.57 3.73 -4.49
N ASN A 90 5.47 4.70 -4.41
CA ASN A 90 5.60 5.77 -5.38
C ASN A 90 7.08 5.86 -5.79
N PRO A 91 7.39 6.05 -7.08
CA PRO A 91 8.78 6.14 -7.56
C PRO A 91 9.34 7.54 -7.31
N LEU A 92 9.54 7.89 -6.05
CA LEU A 92 9.98 9.22 -5.62
C LEU A 92 11.50 9.37 -5.75
N SER A 93 11.93 10.59 -6.06
CA SER A 93 13.32 11.02 -5.92
C SER A 93 13.75 11.07 -4.45
N ALA A 94 15.05 11.19 -4.20
CA ALA A 94 15.60 11.19 -2.85
C ALA A 94 15.10 12.34 -1.97
N ASP A 95 14.72 13.46 -2.57
CA ASP A 95 14.12 14.62 -1.90
C ASP A 95 12.58 14.54 -1.76
N TYR A 96 11.96 13.47 -2.27
CA TYR A 96 10.51 13.23 -2.34
C TYR A 96 9.72 14.25 -3.18
N MET A 97 10.37 15.15 -3.91
CA MET A 97 9.70 16.26 -4.61
C MET A 97 9.44 15.99 -6.09
N SER A 98 9.94 14.87 -6.63
CA SER A 98 9.70 14.47 -8.02
C SER A 98 9.56 12.95 -8.16
N LEU A 99 9.01 12.53 -9.30
CA LEU A 99 8.96 11.13 -9.68
C LEU A 99 10.17 10.77 -10.54
N THR A 100 10.74 9.58 -10.31
CA THR A 100 11.89 9.07 -11.07
C THR A 100 11.47 8.37 -12.36
N ILE A 101 10.24 7.88 -12.43
CA ILE A 101 9.60 7.31 -13.62
C ILE A 101 8.16 7.79 -13.73
N GLY A 102 7.57 7.74 -14.92
CA GLY A 102 6.19 8.15 -15.15
C GLY A 102 5.85 8.22 -16.64
N HIS A 103 4.66 8.72 -16.99
CA HIS A 103 4.10 8.91 -18.33
C HIS A 103 3.98 7.64 -19.17
N VAL A 104 5.09 6.99 -19.54
CA VAL A 104 5.12 5.80 -20.40
C VAL A 104 5.09 4.50 -19.63
N THR A 105 5.33 4.55 -18.31
CA THR A 105 5.26 3.42 -17.37
C THR A 105 4.94 3.95 -15.96
N SER A 106 4.84 3.05 -14.99
CA SER A 106 4.63 3.34 -13.58
C SER A 106 5.39 2.34 -12.70
N ALA A 107 5.60 2.67 -11.43
CA ALA A 107 6.18 1.73 -10.47
C ALA A 107 5.39 0.41 -10.42
N SER A 108 4.05 0.46 -10.41
CA SER A 108 3.23 -0.75 -10.42
C SER A 108 3.40 -1.60 -11.65
N GLU A 109 3.53 -1.01 -12.83
CA GLU A 109 3.75 -1.77 -14.07
C GLU A 109 5.12 -2.45 -14.04
N GLU A 110 6.17 -1.77 -13.55
CA GLU A 110 7.50 -2.37 -13.43
C GLU A 110 7.52 -3.48 -12.35
N ILE A 111 6.81 -3.30 -11.24
CA ILE A 111 6.63 -4.34 -10.23
C ILE A 111 5.88 -5.55 -10.82
N ALA A 112 4.81 -5.35 -11.58
CA ALA A 112 4.07 -6.43 -12.22
C ALA A 112 4.94 -7.24 -13.20
N LYS A 113 5.85 -6.58 -13.93
CA LYS A 113 6.84 -7.27 -14.78
C LYS A 113 7.83 -8.10 -13.96
N ALA A 114 8.20 -7.64 -12.76
CA ALA A 114 9.15 -8.35 -11.90
C ALA A 114 8.53 -9.57 -11.20
N VAL A 115 7.20 -9.61 -11.03
CA VAL A 115 6.46 -10.72 -10.41
C VAL A 115 5.22 -11.11 -11.26
N PRO A 116 5.41 -11.59 -12.49
CA PRO A 116 4.33 -11.79 -13.46
C PRO A 116 3.30 -12.85 -13.03
N GLN A 117 3.62 -13.71 -12.07
CA GLN A 117 2.75 -14.72 -11.52
C GLN A 117 1.77 -14.18 -10.47
N ALA A 118 1.97 -12.95 -9.97
CA ALA A 118 1.12 -12.29 -8.99
C ALA A 118 0.07 -11.39 -9.66
N HIS A 119 -1.01 -11.10 -8.94
CA HIS A 119 -2.01 -10.11 -9.34
C HIS A 119 -1.70 -8.77 -8.66
N VAL A 120 -1.02 -7.88 -9.37
CA VAL A 120 -0.65 -6.57 -8.83
C VAL A 120 -1.83 -5.60 -8.91
N VAL A 121 -2.06 -4.86 -7.83
CA VAL A 121 -3.03 -3.77 -7.76
C VAL A 121 -2.39 -2.55 -7.10
N LYS A 122 -2.45 -1.38 -7.78
CA LYS A 122 -2.10 -0.09 -7.18
C LYS A 122 -3.25 0.35 -6.29
N ALA A 123 -2.95 0.59 -5.00
CA ALA A 123 -3.92 1.18 -4.08
C ALA A 123 -3.21 1.86 -2.91
N PHE A 124 -3.89 2.75 -2.18
CA PHE A 124 -3.40 3.46 -0.98
C PHE A 124 -2.17 4.37 -1.18
N ASN A 125 -1.58 4.41 -2.35
CA ASN A 125 -0.36 5.17 -2.64
C ASN A 125 -0.52 6.69 -2.50
N THR A 126 -1.75 7.19 -2.49
CA THR A 126 -2.07 8.62 -2.36
C THR A 126 -2.30 9.05 -0.90
N LEU A 127 -2.16 8.15 0.06
CA LEU A 127 -2.36 8.44 1.47
C LEU A 127 -1.02 8.63 2.19
N PHE A 128 -0.96 9.61 3.08
CA PHE A 128 0.12 9.71 4.05
C PHE A 128 -0.01 8.62 5.14
N ALA A 129 1.11 8.21 5.70
CA ALA A 129 1.13 7.24 6.79
C ALA A 129 0.33 7.72 8.01
N GLN A 130 0.39 9.03 8.31
CA GLN A 130 -0.41 9.64 9.37
C GLN A 130 -1.91 9.45 9.12
N VAL A 131 -2.38 9.79 7.91
CA VAL A 131 -3.79 9.63 7.51
C VAL A 131 -4.22 8.17 7.60
N LEU A 132 -3.38 7.25 7.11
CA LEU A 132 -3.68 5.82 7.21
C LEU A 132 -3.76 5.36 8.68
N ALA A 133 -2.84 5.81 9.54
CA ALA A 133 -2.81 5.45 10.96
C ALA A 133 -3.98 6.01 11.76
N ASP A 134 -4.49 7.20 11.40
CA ASP A 134 -5.60 7.88 12.08
C ASP A 134 -6.98 7.41 11.58
N GLY A 135 -7.00 6.80 10.38
CA GLY A 135 -8.22 6.26 9.78
C GLY A 135 -8.87 7.20 8.76
N PRO A 136 -10.00 6.75 8.17
CA PRO A 136 -10.55 7.37 6.96
C PRO A 136 -11.36 8.63 7.17
N THR A 137 -11.67 9.03 8.41
CA THR A 137 -12.61 10.11 8.71
C THR A 137 -11.88 11.43 8.90
N PHE A 138 -12.23 12.42 8.11
CA PHE A 138 -11.77 13.80 8.19
C PHE A 138 -12.84 14.70 8.84
N SER A 139 -12.57 16.02 8.92
CA SER A 139 -13.54 17.02 9.37
C SER A 139 -14.85 16.89 8.60
N ASP A 140 -15.98 17.27 9.23
CA ASP A 140 -17.33 17.24 8.67
C ASP A 140 -17.77 15.86 8.17
N ASN A 141 -17.28 14.79 8.81
CA ASN A 141 -17.56 13.39 8.44
C ASN A 141 -17.18 13.04 6.99
N GLN A 142 -16.32 13.81 6.36
CA GLN A 142 -15.78 13.46 5.06
C GLN A 142 -14.89 12.22 5.20
N ARG A 143 -14.95 11.33 4.20
CA ARG A 143 -14.10 10.14 4.14
C ARG A 143 -13.10 10.26 3.01
N GLY A 144 -11.85 9.99 3.32
CA GLY A 144 -10.80 9.86 2.33
C GLY A 144 -11.06 8.71 1.36
N SER A 145 -10.46 8.77 0.18
CA SER A 145 -10.64 7.79 -0.88
C SER A 145 -9.36 6.99 -1.12
N VAL A 146 -9.53 5.68 -1.35
CA VAL A 146 -8.51 4.79 -1.89
C VAL A 146 -8.83 4.53 -3.37
N PHE A 147 -7.91 4.92 -4.24
CA PHE A 147 -8.01 4.64 -5.67
C PHE A 147 -7.45 3.25 -5.95
N VAL A 148 -8.14 2.45 -6.77
CA VAL A 148 -7.79 1.06 -7.01
C VAL A 148 -7.65 0.82 -8.52
N ALA A 149 -6.44 0.44 -8.97
CA ALA A 149 -6.14 0.15 -10.37
C ALA A 149 -5.46 -1.20 -10.52
N SER A 150 -6.00 -2.09 -11.35
CA SER A 150 -5.43 -3.42 -11.65
C SER A 150 -6.02 -3.97 -12.93
N ASP A 151 -5.28 -4.83 -13.63
CA ASP A 151 -5.79 -5.62 -14.76
C ASP A 151 -6.51 -6.89 -14.30
N SER A 152 -6.36 -7.27 -13.02
CA SER A 152 -7.04 -8.41 -12.41
C SER A 152 -8.28 -7.95 -11.64
N ASP A 153 -9.45 -8.43 -12.05
CA ASP A 153 -10.71 -8.16 -11.33
C ASP A 153 -10.68 -8.72 -9.91
N ARG A 154 -10.05 -9.89 -9.71
CA ARG A 154 -9.83 -10.46 -8.38
C ARG A 154 -9.02 -9.52 -7.50
N ALA A 155 -7.92 -8.96 -8.01
CA ALA A 155 -7.09 -8.04 -7.24
C ALA A 155 -7.83 -6.73 -6.92
N LYS A 156 -8.59 -6.18 -7.88
CA LYS A 156 -9.44 -5.00 -7.64
C LYS A 156 -10.46 -5.26 -6.54
N GLN A 157 -11.18 -6.36 -6.61
CA GLN A 157 -12.18 -6.74 -5.60
C GLN A 157 -11.54 -6.93 -4.23
N THR A 158 -10.40 -7.61 -4.16
CA THR A 158 -9.68 -7.87 -2.91
C THR A 158 -9.19 -6.55 -2.27
N ALA A 159 -8.56 -5.67 -3.05
CA ALA A 159 -8.09 -4.37 -2.55
C ALA A 159 -9.26 -3.46 -2.13
N THR A 160 -10.36 -3.49 -2.89
CA THR A 160 -11.60 -2.77 -2.55
C THR A 160 -12.18 -3.28 -1.23
N ALA A 161 -12.33 -4.59 -1.08
CA ALA A 161 -12.86 -5.19 0.15
C ALA A 161 -11.95 -4.88 1.37
N LEU A 162 -10.62 -4.91 1.17
CA LEU A 162 -9.67 -4.53 2.21
C LEU A 162 -9.84 -3.06 2.60
N ALA A 163 -9.86 -2.13 1.64
CA ALA A 163 -10.04 -0.71 1.91
C ALA A 163 -11.35 -0.42 2.65
N GLN A 164 -12.45 -1.07 2.23
CA GLN A 164 -13.76 -0.94 2.86
C GLN A 164 -13.78 -1.50 4.28
N SER A 165 -13.08 -2.61 4.56
CA SER A 165 -12.97 -3.16 5.91
C SER A 165 -12.24 -2.22 6.88
N LEU A 166 -11.41 -1.32 6.35
CA LEU A 166 -10.74 -0.24 7.07
C LEU A 166 -11.56 1.07 7.08
N GLY A 167 -12.77 1.07 6.51
CA GLY A 167 -13.69 2.21 6.49
C GLY A 167 -13.48 3.21 5.36
N TRP A 168 -12.53 2.98 4.43
CA TRP A 168 -12.23 3.90 3.33
C TRP A 168 -13.30 3.85 2.23
N LYS A 169 -13.57 4.99 1.59
CA LYS A 169 -14.21 5.01 0.28
C LYS A 169 -13.26 4.45 -0.76
N THR A 170 -13.80 3.78 -1.78
CA THR A 170 -12.98 3.26 -2.89
C THR A 170 -13.41 3.87 -4.21
N VAL A 171 -12.44 4.17 -5.05
CA VAL A 171 -12.63 4.64 -6.42
C VAL A 171 -11.96 3.66 -7.37
N ASN A 172 -12.75 3.02 -8.23
CA ASN A 172 -12.19 2.15 -9.27
C ASN A 172 -11.50 3.03 -10.33
N ALA A 173 -10.19 2.96 -10.37
CA ALA A 173 -9.35 3.70 -11.32
C ALA A 173 -9.03 2.89 -12.59
N GLY A 174 -9.67 1.73 -12.81
CA GLY A 174 -9.53 0.94 -14.03
C GLY A 174 -8.34 -0.02 -14.04
N GLY A 175 -7.68 -0.16 -15.20
CA GLY A 175 -6.54 -1.03 -15.39
C GLY A 175 -5.26 -0.52 -14.71
N LEU A 176 -4.26 -1.41 -14.57
CA LEU A 176 -2.99 -1.11 -13.89
C LEU A 176 -2.24 0.05 -14.56
N VAL A 177 -2.41 0.24 -15.88
CA VAL A 177 -1.87 1.37 -16.65
C VAL A 177 -2.22 2.73 -16.02
N ASN A 178 -3.33 2.84 -15.31
CA ASN A 178 -3.76 4.08 -14.65
C ASN A 178 -2.97 4.39 -13.37
N ALA A 179 -2.07 3.50 -12.92
CA ALA A 179 -1.05 3.85 -11.96
C ALA A 179 -0.19 5.04 -12.41
N ARG A 180 -0.07 5.24 -13.75
CA ARG A 180 0.56 6.41 -14.37
C ARG A 180 -0.11 7.75 -14.02
N TYR A 181 -1.35 7.75 -13.52
CA TYR A 181 -2.04 8.92 -12.98
C TYR A 181 -2.01 8.94 -11.45
N LEU A 182 -2.09 7.77 -10.81
CA LEU A 182 -2.16 7.66 -9.35
C LEU A 182 -0.83 8.01 -8.68
N GLU A 183 0.30 7.68 -9.31
CA GLU A 183 1.62 8.03 -8.79
C GLU A 183 1.90 9.54 -8.87
N PRO A 184 1.62 10.24 -9.99
CA PRO A 184 1.66 11.71 -10.03
C PRO A 184 0.66 12.38 -9.06
N LEU A 185 -0.52 11.83 -8.87
CA LEU A 185 -1.47 12.34 -7.87
C LEU A 185 -0.89 12.25 -6.45
N ALA A 186 -0.20 11.14 -6.14
CA ALA A 186 0.52 11.01 -4.88
C ALA A 186 1.66 12.02 -4.77
N GLY A 187 2.42 12.24 -5.85
CA GLY A 187 3.47 13.25 -5.91
C GLY A 187 2.94 14.66 -5.62
N LEU A 188 1.79 15.02 -6.22
CA LEU A 188 1.11 16.28 -5.92
C LEU A 188 0.68 16.35 -4.44
N ASN A 189 0.09 15.29 -3.89
CA ASN A 189 -0.32 15.26 -2.49
C ASN A 189 0.89 15.43 -1.55
N ILE A 190 2.02 14.80 -1.86
CA ILE A 190 3.27 14.94 -1.10
C ILE A 190 3.79 16.38 -1.17
N TYR A 191 3.79 17.00 -2.36
CA TYR A 191 4.15 18.41 -2.49
C TYR A 191 3.23 19.32 -1.67
N LEU A 192 1.92 19.12 -1.73
CA LEU A 192 0.96 19.90 -0.94
C LEU A 192 1.21 19.75 0.56
N GLY A 193 1.51 18.53 1.02
CA GLY A 193 1.78 18.27 2.43
C GLY A 193 3.07 18.91 2.93
N TYR A 194 4.18 18.64 2.27
CA TYR A 194 5.52 19.09 2.70
C TYR A 194 5.96 20.40 2.06
N GLY A 195 5.85 20.52 0.73
CA GLY A 195 6.33 21.69 0.00
C GLY A 195 5.46 22.93 0.19
N ALA A 196 4.14 22.77 0.15
CA ALA A 196 3.18 23.85 0.36
C ALA A 196 2.75 24.02 1.84
N GLY A 197 3.21 23.15 2.74
CA GLY A 197 3.01 23.29 4.18
C GLY A 197 1.61 22.97 4.69
N LEU A 198 0.79 22.20 3.92
CA LEU A 198 -0.55 21.80 4.39
C LEU A 198 -0.51 20.67 5.44
N GLY A 199 0.67 20.09 5.70
CA GLY A 199 0.85 19.00 6.64
C GLY A 199 0.43 17.64 6.07
N THR A 200 0.61 16.58 6.87
CA THR A 200 0.40 15.18 6.45
C THR A 200 -0.97 14.62 6.82
N SER A 201 -1.91 15.47 7.26
CA SER A 201 -3.29 15.10 7.60
C SER A 201 -4.28 15.43 6.47
N ILE A 202 -3.81 15.37 5.21
CA ILE A 202 -4.58 15.62 3.99
C ILE A 202 -4.63 14.38 3.11
N ALA A 203 -5.70 14.25 2.33
CA ALA A 203 -5.81 13.19 1.32
C ALA A 203 -6.67 13.66 0.14
N PRO A 204 -6.38 13.21 -1.09
CA PRO A 204 -7.27 13.45 -2.21
C PRO A 204 -8.57 12.65 -2.05
N THR A 205 -9.68 13.23 -2.48
CA THR A 205 -10.99 12.55 -2.53
C THR A 205 -11.75 12.92 -3.80
N TRP A 206 -12.66 12.03 -4.23
CA TRP A 206 -13.59 12.28 -5.32
C TRP A 206 -15.01 12.45 -4.77
N LEU A 207 -15.63 13.56 -5.14
CA LEU A 207 -17.01 13.86 -4.77
C LEU A 207 -17.92 13.60 -5.97
N ASN A 208 -19.04 12.93 -5.72
CA ASN A 208 -20.12 12.75 -6.69
C ASN A 208 -21.34 13.53 -6.23
N LYS A 209 -22.11 14.07 -7.21
CA LYS A 209 -23.44 14.64 -6.95
C LYS A 209 -24.49 13.53 -6.93
#